data_65e52e70f9028828274e625266d5e2dd
#
_entry.id   65e52e70f9028828274e625266d5e2dd
#
_cell.length_a   1.000
_cell.length_b   1.000
_cell.length_c   1.000
_cell.angle_alpha   90.00
_cell.angle_beta   90.00
_cell.angle_gamma   90.00
#
_symmetry.space_group_name_H-M   'P 1'
#
loop_
_entity.id
_entity.type
_entity.pdbx_description
1 polymer ?
#
loop_
_entity_poly.entity_id
_entity_poly.type
_entity_poly.pdbx_seq_one_letter_code
_entity_poly.pdbx_strand_id
1 'polypeptide(L)'
;MMKVELIDRMGTDLSVVNAARVSYSKTKDVFDGKDEKLIKYLAQHEHWSPFAHASLQFRIKAPIFVARQLVKHQVGLVWNEVSRRYVDFPPELYKPDSWRGRPQNSKQGSDGEVKLDQTINHNMETTMESCLILYNSLLQKGVAPEQARMVLPQSMMTEWYWSGTVYAFARVCNLRCKPDTQKETQDVANVIDKLAGEAFPYCWMYLRK
;
A
#
# COMPACT_ATOMS: atom_id res chain seq x y z
N MET A 1 -8.13 -9.77 -8.31
CA MET A 1 -8.01 -8.32 -8.55
C MET A 1 -7.44 -7.65 -7.31
N MET A 2 -6.53 -6.66 -7.46
CA MET A 2 -6.04 -5.85 -6.33
C MET A 2 -7.17 -4.99 -5.76
N LYS A 3 -7.16 -4.77 -4.42
CA LYS A 3 -8.19 -4.00 -3.73
C LYS A 3 -7.57 -3.17 -2.60
N VAL A 4 -8.07 -1.95 -2.39
CA VAL A 4 -7.70 -1.08 -1.27
C VAL A 4 -8.99 -0.53 -0.68
N GLU A 5 -9.16 -0.67 0.62
CA GLU A 5 -10.31 -0.20 1.38
C GLU A 5 -9.85 0.64 2.56
N LEU A 6 -10.41 1.83 2.73
CA LEU A 6 -10.28 2.58 3.97
C LEU A 6 -11.25 1.97 5.00
N ILE A 7 -10.72 1.38 6.06
CA ILE A 7 -11.51 0.70 7.10
C ILE A 7 -11.92 1.68 8.18
N ASP A 8 -10.97 2.53 8.62
CA ASP A 8 -11.21 3.47 9.70
C ASP A 8 -10.22 4.64 9.63
N ARG A 9 -10.56 5.72 10.34
CA ARG A 9 -9.69 6.86 10.57
C ARG A 9 -9.82 7.37 11.99
N MET A 10 -8.75 7.87 12.55
CA MET A 10 -8.76 8.59 13.82
C MET A 10 -8.52 10.08 13.56
N GLY A 11 -9.45 10.92 14.01
CA GLY A 11 -9.35 12.37 13.90
C GLY A 11 -9.79 12.94 12.53
N THR A 12 -9.54 14.22 12.39
CA THR A 12 -9.82 15.06 11.21
C THR A 12 -8.71 16.10 11.04
N ASP A 13 -8.79 16.97 10.01
CA ASP A 13 -7.88 18.12 9.90
C ASP A 13 -7.88 19.00 11.16
N LEU A 14 -9.05 19.14 11.81
CA LEU A 14 -9.15 19.89 13.06
C LEU A 14 -8.37 19.23 14.21
N SER A 15 -8.29 17.91 14.24
CA SER A 15 -7.49 17.19 15.24
C SER A 15 -6.00 17.54 15.13
N VAL A 16 -5.48 17.65 13.91
CA VAL A 16 -4.10 18.09 13.66
C VAL A 16 -3.88 19.53 14.12
N VAL A 17 -4.82 20.41 13.81
CA VAL A 17 -4.78 21.82 14.26
C VAL A 17 -4.76 21.92 15.78
N ASN A 18 -5.64 21.19 16.46
CA ASN A 18 -5.73 21.19 17.90
C ASN A 18 -4.49 20.58 18.56
N ALA A 19 -3.92 19.53 17.96
CA ALA A 19 -2.65 18.98 18.41
C ALA A 19 -1.49 20.01 18.35
N ALA A 20 -1.45 20.84 17.30
CA ALA A 20 -0.48 21.93 17.22
C ALA A 20 -0.75 23.04 18.23
N ARG A 21 -2.03 23.37 18.48
CA ARG A 21 -2.44 24.47 19.37
C ARG A 21 -2.30 24.14 20.86
N VAL A 22 -2.16 22.87 21.23
CA VAL A 22 -1.99 22.47 22.62
C VAL A 22 -0.79 23.18 23.27
N SER A 23 0.26 23.51 22.51
CA SER A 23 1.41 24.29 22.96
C SER A 23 1.05 25.69 23.46
N TYR A 24 -0.12 26.20 23.13
CA TYR A 24 -0.66 27.49 23.56
C TYR A 24 -1.87 27.33 24.48
N SER A 25 -2.14 26.11 25.00
CA SER A 25 -3.33 25.79 25.80
C SER A 25 -4.65 26.20 25.09
N LYS A 26 -4.72 26.00 23.76
CA LYS A 26 -5.89 26.40 22.94
C LYS A 26 -6.44 25.17 22.23
N THR A 27 -7.77 25.15 22.11
CA THR A 27 -8.52 24.19 21.31
C THR A 27 -9.65 24.90 20.53
N LYS A 28 -10.15 24.25 19.50
CA LYS A 28 -11.30 24.71 18.68
C LYS A 28 -12.22 23.54 18.36
N ASP A 29 -13.49 23.86 18.17
CA ASP A 29 -14.52 22.89 17.80
C ASP A 29 -14.90 22.96 16.32
N VAL A 30 -14.55 24.10 15.64
CA VAL A 30 -14.90 24.34 14.23
C VAL A 30 -13.65 24.74 13.45
N PHE A 31 -13.48 24.10 12.30
CA PHE A 31 -12.38 24.38 11.36
C PHE A 31 -12.69 25.66 10.56
N ASP A 32 -11.68 26.51 10.36
CA ASP A 32 -11.78 27.74 9.56
C ASP A 32 -10.53 28.00 8.69
N GLY A 33 -10.55 29.08 7.89
CA GLY A 33 -9.44 29.42 7.00
C GLY A 33 -8.12 29.79 7.71
N LYS A 34 -8.13 30.08 9.04
CA LYS A 34 -6.90 30.25 9.82
C LYS A 34 -6.26 28.90 10.14
N ASP A 35 -7.09 27.87 10.26
CA ASP A 35 -6.64 26.49 10.50
C ASP A 35 -5.96 25.90 9.28
N GLU A 36 -6.51 26.17 8.10
CA GLU A 36 -5.88 25.81 6.84
C GLU A 36 -4.50 26.45 6.70
N LYS A 37 -4.37 27.75 7.01
CA LYS A 37 -3.08 28.45 7.01
C LYS A 37 -2.08 27.84 7.99
N LEU A 38 -2.55 27.39 9.16
CA LEU A 38 -1.72 26.69 10.13
C LEU A 38 -1.24 25.34 9.61
N ILE A 39 -2.14 24.53 9.04
CA ILE A 39 -1.77 23.25 8.42
C ILE A 39 -0.71 23.45 7.34
N LYS A 40 -0.93 24.43 6.44
CA LYS A 40 0.04 24.79 5.41
C LYS A 40 1.40 25.16 6.00
N TYR A 41 1.42 26.01 7.02
CA TYR A 41 2.66 26.41 7.71
C TYR A 41 3.39 25.19 8.31
N LEU A 42 2.66 24.33 9.03
CA LEU A 42 3.22 23.13 9.66
C LEU A 42 3.83 22.18 8.63
N ALA A 43 3.14 21.96 7.50
CA ALA A 43 3.62 21.10 6.43
C ALA A 43 4.86 21.67 5.73
N GLN A 44 4.88 22.99 5.45
CA GLN A 44 6.01 23.66 4.77
C GLN A 44 7.28 23.68 5.64
N HIS A 45 7.13 23.78 6.95
CA HIS A 45 8.25 23.78 7.90
C HIS A 45 8.56 22.40 8.48
N GLU A 46 7.98 21.35 7.91
CA GLU A 46 8.20 19.95 8.30
C GLU A 46 7.92 19.67 9.78
N HIS A 47 6.98 20.39 10.36
CA HIS A 47 6.46 20.14 11.71
C HIS A 47 5.53 18.91 11.66
N TRP A 48 6.11 17.74 11.60
CA TRP A 48 5.41 16.47 11.34
C TRP A 48 4.52 15.99 12.50
N SER A 49 4.87 16.32 13.76
CA SER A 49 4.24 15.75 14.95
C SER A 49 2.72 16.01 15.05
N PRO A 50 2.17 17.19 14.72
CA PRO A 50 0.73 17.38 14.74
C PRO A 50 -0.01 16.42 13.79
N PHE A 51 0.56 16.13 12.61
CA PHE A 51 -0.02 15.19 11.63
C PHE A 51 0.06 13.73 12.09
N ALA A 52 0.87 13.42 13.10
CA ALA A 52 0.97 12.09 13.69
C ALA A 52 -0.15 11.80 14.71
N HIS A 53 -0.93 12.81 15.10
CA HIS A 53 -2.11 12.66 15.97
C HIS A 53 -3.40 12.34 15.19
N ALA A 54 -3.30 12.18 13.87
CA ALA A 54 -4.36 11.69 13.02
C ALA A 54 -3.88 10.44 12.26
N SER A 55 -4.75 9.45 12.07
CA SER A 55 -4.36 8.18 11.47
C SER A 55 -5.41 7.60 10.53
N LEU A 56 -4.95 6.68 9.70
CA LEU A 56 -5.73 5.94 8.71
C LEU A 56 -5.47 4.44 8.90
N GLN A 57 -6.49 3.63 8.64
CA GLN A 57 -6.39 2.18 8.59
C GLN A 57 -6.93 1.67 7.26
N PHE A 58 -6.08 0.99 6.52
CA PHE A 58 -6.45 0.35 5.25
C PHE A 58 -6.43 -1.17 5.37
N ARG A 59 -7.31 -1.81 4.59
CA ARG A 59 -7.24 -3.23 4.25
C ARG A 59 -6.88 -3.33 2.77
N ILE A 60 -5.80 -4.03 2.46
CA ILE A 60 -5.25 -4.07 1.11
C ILE A 60 -5.07 -5.52 0.69
N LYS A 61 -5.55 -5.86 -0.52
CA LYS A 61 -5.29 -7.13 -1.20
C LYS A 61 -4.45 -6.87 -2.44
N ALA A 62 -3.25 -7.46 -2.50
CA ALA A 62 -2.35 -7.32 -3.64
C ALA A 62 -1.37 -8.50 -3.68
N PRO A 63 -0.60 -8.72 -4.78
CA PRO A 63 0.38 -9.78 -4.84
C PRO A 63 1.56 -9.55 -3.89
N ILE A 64 2.21 -10.64 -3.47
CA ILE A 64 3.34 -10.60 -2.53
C ILE A 64 4.45 -9.67 -2.99
N PHE A 65 4.76 -9.60 -4.27
CA PHE A 65 5.82 -8.69 -4.75
C PHE A 65 5.50 -7.20 -4.53
N VAL A 66 4.20 -6.83 -4.50
CA VAL A 66 3.75 -5.48 -4.10
C VAL A 66 3.84 -5.30 -2.58
N ALA A 67 3.33 -6.27 -1.82
CA ALA A 67 3.39 -6.26 -0.37
C ALA A 67 4.84 -6.11 0.14
N ARG A 68 5.79 -6.85 -0.45
CA ARG A 68 7.22 -6.77 -0.12
C ARG A 68 7.83 -5.39 -0.36
N GLN A 69 7.34 -4.65 -1.34
CA GLN A 69 7.79 -3.29 -1.58
C GLN A 69 7.18 -2.31 -0.58
N LEU A 70 5.88 -2.46 -0.27
CA LEU A 70 5.16 -1.55 0.62
C LEU A 70 5.54 -1.74 2.10
N VAL A 71 5.78 -2.97 2.56
CA VAL A 71 6.15 -3.26 3.96
C VAL A 71 7.48 -2.63 4.39
N LYS A 72 8.31 -2.18 3.45
CA LYS A 72 9.55 -1.43 3.74
C LYS A 72 9.28 -0.04 4.31
N HIS A 73 8.08 0.49 4.17
CA HIS A 73 7.64 1.71 4.84
C HIS A 73 7.20 1.35 6.25
N GLN A 74 8.05 1.62 7.25
CA GLN A 74 7.82 1.21 8.64
C GLN A 74 7.58 2.39 9.59
N VAL A 75 8.18 3.56 9.32
CA VAL A 75 8.12 4.71 10.24
C VAL A 75 6.71 5.29 10.29
N GLY A 76 6.06 5.16 11.44
CA GLY A 76 4.68 5.61 11.68
C GLY A 76 3.61 4.70 11.08
N LEU A 77 3.96 3.44 10.75
CA LEU A 77 3.08 2.47 10.11
C LEU A 77 3.17 1.10 10.81
N VAL A 78 2.04 0.40 10.88
CA VAL A 78 1.91 -0.94 11.46
C VAL A 78 1.26 -1.87 10.44
N TRP A 79 1.76 -3.10 10.34
CA TRP A 79 1.40 -4.07 9.32
C TRP A 79 1.04 -5.42 9.91
N ASN A 80 -0.13 -5.96 9.57
CA ASN A 80 -0.52 -7.33 9.86
C ASN A 80 -1.04 -8.00 8.60
N GLU A 81 -0.48 -9.14 8.25
CA GLU A 81 -0.71 -9.83 6.97
C GLU A 81 -1.29 -11.22 7.18
N VAL A 82 -2.14 -11.67 6.25
CA VAL A 82 -2.61 -13.06 6.18
C VAL A 82 -1.42 -14.01 6.12
N SER A 83 -1.44 -15.02 6.99
CA SER A 83 -0.38 -16.02 7.06
C SER A 83 -0.83 -17.36 6.50
N ARG A 84 -0.13 -17.85 5.50
CA ARG A 84 -0.31 -19.19 4.96
C ARG A 84 0.01 -20.33 5.94
N ARG A 85 0.42 -20.00 7.15
CA ARG A 85 0.55 -20.98 8.24
C ARG A 85 -0.80 -21.33 8.87
N TYR A 86 -1.82 -20.45 8.69
CA TYR A 86 -3.10 -20.53 9.40
C TYR A 86 -4.31 -20.60 8.49
N VAL A 87 -4.14 -20.51 7.18
CA VAL A 87 -5.24 -20.51 6.22
C VAL A 87 -5.12 -21.63 5.22
N ASP A 88 -6.22 -22.38 5.00
CA ASP A 88 -6.27 -23.58 4.15
C ASP A 88 -6.93 -23.34 2.79
N PHE A 89 -7.51 -22.14 2.55
CA PHE A 89 -8.11 -21.84 1.25
C PHE A 89 -7.03 -21.75 0.16
N PRO A 90 -7.38 -22.16 -1.09
CA PRO A 90 -6.44 -22.12 -2.20
C PRO A 90 -5.86 -20.73 -2.43
N PRO A 91 -4.54 -20.60 -2.69
CA PRO A 91 -3.93 -19.33 -3.03
C PRO A 91 -4.49 -18.78 -4.35
N GLU A 92 -4.84 -17.50 -4.38
CA GLU A 92 -5.15 -16.78 -5.63
C GLU A 92 -3.85 -16.24 -6.22
N LEU A 93 -3.69 -16.32 -7.53
CA LEU A 93 -2.52 -15.78 -8.24
C LEU A 93 -2.90 -14.55 -9.05
N TYR A 94 -2.04 -13.53 -8.99
CA TYR A 94 -2.15 -12.33 -9.81
C TYR A 94 -1.62 -12.60 -11.22
N LYS A 95 -2.38 -12.14 -12.20
CA LYS A 95 -1.98 -12.07 -13.62
C LYS A 95 -2.16 -10.62 -14.06
N PRO A 96 -1.14 -9.98 -14.66
CA PRO A 96 -1.30 -8.63 -15.19
C PRO A 96 -2.19 -8.63 -16.44
N ASP A 97 -2.92 -7.54 -16.66
CA ASP A 97 -3.74 -7.37 -17.85
C ASP A 97 -2.88 -7.22 -19.12
N SER A 98 -1.69 -6.65 -18.99
CA SER A 98 -0.70 -6.54 -20.06
C SER A 98 0.73 -6.63 -19.49
N TRP A 99 1.65 -7.14 -20.32
CA TRP A 99 3.08 -7.16 -19.99
C TRP A 99 3.72 -5.85 -20.41
N ARG A 100 4.61 -5.32 -19.57
CA ARG A 100 5.32 -4.06 -19.81
C ARG A 100 6.81 -4.31 -20.01
N GLY A 101 7.40 -3.52 -20.89
CA GLY A 101 8.81 -3.58 -21.21
C GLY A 101 9.72 -2.95 -20.15
N ARG A 102 11.01 -3.20 -20.30
CA ARG A 102 12.04 -2.53 -19.52
C ARG A 102 12.26 -1.12 -20.11
N PRO A 103 12.25 -0.05 -19.30
CA PRO A 103 12.56 1.28 -19.80
C PRO A 103 14.03 1.38 -20.26
N GLN A 104 14.27 2.11 -21.35
CA GLN A 104 15.61 2.23 -21.94
C GLN A 104 16.57 3.05 -21.09
N ASN A 105 16.09 4.11 -20.43
CA ASN A 105 16.89 5.11 -19.75
C ASN A 105 16.71 5.15 -18.23
N SER A 106 16.06 4.14 -17.64
CA SER A 106 15.81 4.05 -16.20
C SER A 106 16.03 2.62 -15.70
N LYS A 107 16.53 2.52 -14.47
CA LYS A 107 16.61 1.24 -13.76
C LYS A 107 15.29 0.86 -13.07
N GLN A 108 14.35 1.78 -12.97
CA GLN A 108 13.08 1.64 -12.25
C GLN A 108 11.91 1.86 -13.20
N GLY A 109 10.74 1.34 -12.80
CA GLY A 109 9.51 1.44 -13.59
C GLY A 109 9.47 0.44 -14.74
N SER A 110 8.52 0.65 -15.62
CA SER A 110 8.28 -0.14 -16.84
C SER A 110 7.76 0.78 -17.94
N ASP A 111 8.02 0.42 -19.20
CA ASP A 111 7.67 1.23 -20.36
C ASP A 111 7.13 0.36 -21.49
N GLY A 112 6.16 0.91 -22.22
CA GLY A 112 5.54 0.25 -23.35
C GLY A 112 4.87 -1.10 -23.04
N GLU A 113 4.12 -1.61 -23.98
CA GLU A 113 3.50 -2.93 -23.91
C GLU A 113 4.39 -3.96 -24.62
N VAL A 114 4.53 -5.15 -24.02
CA VAL A 114 5.23 -6.29 -24.60
C VAL A 114 4.22 -7.39 -24.86
N LYS A 115 4.11 -7.82 -26.12
CA LYS A 115 3.31 -8.98 -26.50
C LYS A 115 4.17 -10.23 -26.38
N LEU A 116 3.79 -11.13 -25.48
CA LEU A 116 4.42 -12.44 -25.38
C LEU A 116 3.82 -13.36 -26.43
N ASP A 117 4.62 -14.26 -26.97
CA ASP A 117 4.12 -15.34 -27.81
C ASP A 117 3.28 -16.35 -27.00
N GLN A 118 2.52 -17.19 -27.73
CA GLN A 118 1.63 -18.16 -27.08
C GLN A 118 2.38 -19.19 -26.22
N THR A 119 3.59 -19.56 -26.62
CA THR A 119 4.41 -20.53 -25.89
C THR A 119 4.83 -19.99 -24.52
N ILE A 120 5.29 -18.75 -24.47
CA ILE A 120 5.70 -18.10 -23.20
C ILE A 120 4.49 -17.93 -22.29
N ASN A 121 3.34 -17.47 -22.82
CA ASN A 121 2.10 -17.34 -22.05
C ASN A 121 1.64 -18.68 -21.48
N HIS A 122 1.63 -19.73 -22.29
CA HIS A 122 1.25 -21.07 -21.85
C HIS A 122 2.20 -21.61 -20.79
N ASN A 123 3.51 -21.50 -20.98
CA ASN A 123 4.52 -21.97 -20.03
C ASN A 123 4.38 -21.24 -18.68
N MET A 124 4.10 -19.94 -18.69
CA MET A 124 3.87 -19.18 -17.47
C MET A 124 2.63 -19.70 -16.71
N GLU A 125 1.51 -19.87 -17.41
CA GLU A 125 0.26 -20.37 -16.80
C GLU A 125 0.48 -21.78 -16.22
N THR A 126 1.07 -22.66 -16.99
CA THR A 126 1.40 -24.04 -16.55
C THR A 126 2.35 -24.07 -15.34
N THR A 127 3.36 -23.17 -15.32
CA THR A 127 4.27 -23.05 -14.19
C THR A 127 3.54 -22.58 -12.93
N MET A 128 2.69 -21.57 -13.05
CA MET A 128 1.91 -21.06 -11.93
C MET A 128 0.96 -22.13 -11.36
N GLU A 129 0.29 -22.88 -12.22
CA GLU A 129 -0.58 -23.99 -11.85
C GLU A 129 0.22 -25.14 -11.19
N SER A 130 1.38 -25.49 -11.72
CA SER A 130 2.28 -26.49 -11.16
C SER A 130 2.72 -26.11 -9.73
N CYS A 131 2.99 -24.83 -9.46
CA CYS A 131 3.30 -24.36 -8.11
C CYS A 131 2.13 -24.60 -7.14
N LEU A 132 0.89 -24.37 -7.56
CA LEU A 132 -0.29 -24.63 -6.73
C LEU A 132 -0.51 -26.12 -6.48
N ILE A 133 -0.35 -26.94 -7.51
CA ILE A 133 -0.47 -28.40 -7.40
C ILE A 133 0.60 -28.93 -6.43
N LEU A 134 1.85 -28.48 -6.57
CA LEU A 134 2.93 -28.88 -5.68
C LEU A 134 2.68 -28.44 -4.23
N TYR A 135 2.23 -27.21 -4.02
CA TYR A 135 1.86 -26.72 -2.70
C TYR A 135 0.81 -27.61 -2.02
N ASN A 136 -0.27 -27.92 -2.73
CA ASN A 136 -1.33 -28.78 -2.21
C ASN A 136 -0.84 -30.21 -1.95
N SER A 137 -0.01 -30.76 -2.83
CA SER A 137 0.59 -32.09 -2.66
C SER A 137 1.49 -32.18 -1.43
N LEU A 138 2.29 -31.14 -1.16
CA LEU A 138 3.10 -31.05 0.06
C LEU A 138 2.24 -31.06 1.33
N LEU A 139 1.17 -30.26 1.36
CA LEU A 139 0.23 -30.25 2.48
C LEU A 139 -0.43 -31.61 2.70
N GLN A 140 -0.88 -32.27 1.63
CA GLN A 140 -1.49 -33.63 1.69
C GLN A 140 -0.51 -34.67 2.19
N LYS A 141 0.80 -34.48 1.97
CA LYS A 141 1.86 -35.38 2.51
C LYS A 141 2.26 -35.01 3.93
N GLY A 142 1.58 -34.06 4.57
CA GLY A 142 1.86 -33.68 5.95
C GLY A 142 3.03 -32.70 6.12
N VAL A 143 3.52 -32.08 5.03
CA VAL A 143 4.52 -31.01 5.14
C VAL A 143 3.91 -29.80 5.82
N ALA A 144 4.61 -29.24 6.79
CA ALA A 144 4.14 -28.06 7.52
C ALA A 144 3.85 -26.89 6.56
N PRO A 145 2.72 -26.17 6.73
CA PRO A 145 2.34 -25.04 5.86
C PRO A 145 3.43 -23.97 5.73
N GLU A 146 4.21 -23.74 6.79
CA GLU A 146 5.33 -22.79 6.79
C GLU A 146 6.45 -23.16 5.81
N GLN A 147 6.60 -24.45 5.50
CA GLN A 147 7.54 -24.97 4.49
C GLN A 147 6.86 -25.14 3.12
N ALA A 148 5.66 -25.71 3.09
CA ALA A 148 4.94 -25.93 1.83
C ALA A 148 4.77 -24.64 1.01
N ARG A 149 4.52 -23.50 1.66
CA ARG A 149 4.39 -22.18 1.00
C ARG A 149 5.65 -21.70 0.26
N MET A 150 6.81 -22.35 0.46
CA MET A 150 8.06 -21.96 -0.23
C MET A 150 7.97 -22.09 -1.76
N VAL A 151 7.09 -22.98 -2.25
CA VAL A 151 6.92 -23.22 -3.70
C VAL A 151 5.94 -22.24 -4.35
N LEU A 152 5.26 -21.38 -3.59
CA LEU A 152 4.30 -20.43 -4.11
C LEU A 152 5.01 -19.25 -4.79
N PRO A 153 4.52 -18.82 -5.99
CA PRO A 153 5.15 -17.76 -6.75
C PRO A 153 4.90 -16.38 -6.10
N GLN A 154 5.74 -15.41 -6.45
CA GLN A 154 5.60 -14.03 -5.96
C GLN A 154 4.31 -13.34 -6.42
N SER A 155 3.66 -13.87 -7.46
CA SER A 155 2.35 -13.45 -7.94
C SER A 155 1.20 -13.90 -7.02
N MET A 156 1.47 -14.73 -5.99
CA MET A 156 0.43 -15.11 -5.02
C MET A 156 -0.15 -13.87 -4.36
N MET A 157 -1.49 -13.77 -4.37
CA MET A 157 -2.20 -12.72 -3.67
C MET A 157 -2.10 -12.89 -2.17
N THR A 158 -1.87 -11.79 -1.47
CA THR A 158 -1.94 -11.68 -0.02
C THR A 158 -2.86 -10.53 0.38
N GLU A 159 -3.18 -10.44 1.65
CA GLU A 159 -4.04 -9.39 2.19
C GLU A 159 -3.49 -8.93 3.53
N TRP A 160 -3.56 -7.63 3.81
CA TRP A 160 -3.06 -7.08 5.06
C TRP A 160 -3.85 -5.88 5.55
N TYR A 161 -3.80 -5.67 6.84
CA TYR A 161 -4.13 -4.40 7.47
C TYR A 161 -2.90 -3.52 7.54
N TRP A 162 -3.04 -2.25 7.16
CA TRP A 162 -1.99 -1.26 7.23
C TRP A 162 -2.52 -0.02 7.92
N SER A 163 -2.05 0.22 9.14
CA SER A 163 -2.46 1.36 9.95
C SER A 163 -1.29 2.31 10.15
N GLY A 164 -1.57 3.59 10.21
CA GLY A 164 -0.53 4.56 10.52
C GLY A 164 -0.98 6.00 10.43
N THR A 165 -0.04 6.89 10.70
CA THR A 165 -0.31 8.33 10.75
C THR A 165 -0.55 8.90 9.35
N VAL A 166 -1.34 9.99 9.28
CA VAL A 166 -1.57 10.72 8.02
C VAL A 166 -0.24 11.17 7.40
N TYR A 167 0.71 11.60 8.23
CA TYR A 167 2.06 11.97 7.77
C TYR A 167 2.81 10.79 7.13
N ALA A 168 2.74 9.61 7.74
CA ALA A 168 3.42 8.42 7.23
C ALA A 168 2.84 7.99 5.88
N PHE A 169 1.52 7.96 5.71
CA PHE A 169 0.88 7.65 4.44
C PHE A 169 1.16 8.70 3.36
N ALA A 170 1.22 9.99 3.69
CA ALA A 170 1.62 11.02 2.73
C ALA A 170 3.05 10.77 2.21
N ARG A 171 3.99 10.36 3.07
CA ARG A 171 5.35 9.95 2.65
C ARG A 171 5.34 8.73 1.73
N VAL A 172 4.49 7.74 2.00
CA VAL A 172 4.31 6.59 1.10
C VAL A 172 3.85 7.06 -0.27
N CYS A 173 2.78 7.85 -0.33
CA CYS A 173 2.21 8.34 -1.58
C CYS A 173 3.17 9.29 -2.34
N ASN A 174 3.92 10.15 -1.64
CA ASN A 174 4.95 11.00 -2.24
C ASN A 174 6.05 10.19 -2.95
N LEU A 175 6.32 8.98 -2.47
CA LEU A 175 7.31 8.10 -3.11
C LEU A 175 6.67 7.16 -4.13
N ARG A 176 5.49 6.58 -3.84
CA ARG A 176 4.93 5.46 -4.60
C ARG A 176 3.91 5.86 -5.68
N CYS A 177 3.40 7.09 -5.67
CA CYS A 177 2.59 7.61 -6.77
C CYS A 177 3.41 8.16 -7.93
N LYS A 178 4.75 8.17 -7.84
CA LYS A 178 5.63 8.66 -8.91
C LYS A 178 5.56 7.78 -10.17
N PRO A 179 5.74 8.37 -11.36
CA PRO A 179 5.64 7.63 -12.64
C PRO A 179 6.66 6.50 -12.79
N ASP A 180 7.81 6.60 -12.13
CA ASP A 180 8.89 5.60 -12.15
C ASP A 180 8.72 4.49 -11.10
N THR A 181 7.63 4.52 -10.34
CA THR A 181 7.28 3.44 -9.41
C THR A 181 6.78 2.21 -10.19
N GLN A 182 7.06 1.01 -9.65
CA GLN A 182 6.46 -0.22 -10.15
C GLN A 182 4.94 -0.08 -10.25
N LYS A 183 4.37 -0.36 -11.42
CA LYS A 183 2.97 -0.03 -11.75
C LYS A 183 1.95 -0.57 -10.75
N GLU A 184 2.05 -1.83 -10.37
CA GLU A 184 1.13 -2.46 -9.39
C GLU A 184 1.20 -1.79 -8.01
N THR A 185 2.40 -1.37 -7.61
CA THR A 185 2.59 -0.61 -6.36
C THR A 185 2.03 0.81 -6.49
N GLN A 186 2.22 1.44 -7.64
CA GLN A 186 1.65 2.75 -7.95
C GLN A 186 0.12 2.72 -7.93
N ASP A 187 -0.49 1.66 -8.48
CA ASP A 187 -1.95 1.51 -8.50
C ASP A 187 -2.52 1.43 -7.08
N VAL A 188 -1.91 0.64 -6.21
CA VAL A 188 -2.28 0.59 -4.78
C VAL A 188 -2.09 1.97 -4.12
N ALA A 189 -0.94 2.62 -4.34
CA ALA A 189 -0.65 3.92 -3.75
C ALA A 189 -1.61 5.02 -4.22
N ASN A 190 -2.02 5.01 -5.48
CA ASN A 190 -2.98 5.99 -6.02
C ASN A 190 -4.37 5.85 -5.39
N VAL A 191 -4.80 4.62 -5.07
CA VAL A 191 -6.07 4.44 -4.35
C VAL A 191 -5.95 4.92 -2.90
N ILE A 192 -4.83 4.64 -2.22
CA ILE A 192 -4.56 5.18 -0.88
C ILE A 192 -4.57 6.71 -0.93
N ASP A 193 -3.90 7.31 -1.91
CA ASP A 193 -3.79 8.76 -2.11
C ASP A 193 -5.17 9.42 -2.22
N LYS A 194 -6.04 8.86 -3.04
CA LYS A 194 -7.42 9.32 -3.19
C LYS A 194 -8.20 9.24 -1.88
N LEU A 195 -8.23 8.07 -1.25
CA LEU A 195 -9.01 7.85 -0.03
C LEU A 195 -8.51 8.68 1.15
N ALA A 196 -7.19 8.86 1.28
CA ALA A 196 -6.60 9.71 2.31
C ALA A 196 -6.90 11.19 2.07
N GLY A 197 -6.91 11.65 0.81
CA GLY A 197 -7.30 13.01 0.45
C GLY A 197 -8.77 13.31 0.74
N GLU A 198 -9.66 12.35 0.54
CA GLU A 198 -11.08 12.45 0.93
C GLU A 198 -11.25 12.49 2.47
N ALA A 199 -10.42 11.74 3.20
CA ALA A 199 -10.50 11.65 4.66
C ALA A 199 -9.91 12.88 5.38
N PHE A 200 -8.84 13.48 4.83
CA PHE A 200 -8.08 14.60 5.41
C PHE A 200 -7.75 15.65 4.34
N PRO A 201 -8.75 16.36 3.79
CA PRO A 201 -8.56 17.19 2.59
C PRO A 201 -7.48 18.26 2.74
N TYR A 202 -7.42 18.97 3.86
CA TYR A 202 -6.44 20.05 4.06
C TYR A 202 -5.06 19.53 4.42
N CYS A 203 -4.95 18.57 5.31
CA CYS A 203 -3.66 17.94 5.65
C CYS A 203 -3.05 17.29 4.41
N TRP A 204 -3.86 16.58 3.64
CA TRP A 204 -3.40 15.87 2.45
C TRP A 204 -2.90 16.83 1.37
N MET A 205 -3.67 17.89 1.10
CA MET A 205 -3.30 18.92 0.12
C MET A 205 -1.88 19.47 0.37
N TYR A 206 -1.49 19.69 1.61
CA TYR A 206 -0.21 20.31 1.94
C TYR A 206 0.92 19.32 2.25
N LEU A 207 0.61 18.06 2.58
CA LEU A 207 1.61 17.00 2.78
C LEU A 207 2.03 16.31 1.48
N ARG A 208 1.17 16.35 0.44
CA ARG A 208 1.49 15.81 -0.88
C ARG A 208 2.40 16.79 -1.63
N LYS A 209 3.52 16.23 -2.16
CA LYS A 209 4.57 16.97 -2.88
C LYS A 209 4.60 16.53 -4.34
#